data_217392a37fd8442c336312223e272f20
#
_entry.id   217392a37fd8442c336312223e272f20
#
_cell.length_a   1.000
_cell.length_b   1.000
_cell.length_c   1.000
_cell.angle_alpha   90.00
_cell.angle_beta   90.00
_cell.angle_gamma   90.00
#
_symmetry.space_group_name_H-M   'P 1'
#
loop_
_entity.id
_entity.type
_entity.pdbx_description
1 polymer ?
#
loop_
_entity_poly.entity_id
_entity_poly.type
_entity_poly.pdbx_seq_one_letter_code
_entity_poly.pdbx_strand_id
1 'polypeptide(L)'
;MQAKYRGGVWLVSLVLVGCARDAAPPVPADNQSAAAAPAPTPERGTVLVIGTSLTAGYGLDPALAWPAVLQRKIDSAGLPYRVVNAGVSGETSAGALRRADWLLSRERPDVVILETGGNDGLRGIDPDTMRSNIQGVLVRARALSPPPALVLLAMEAPPNLGNAYTNRFRAVFTDVAREAGATLVPFFLDGVAGVDSLNQNDGIHPTARGHELAAENAWKVLESVLRDRR
;
A
#
# COMPACT_ATOMS: atom_id res chain seq x y z
N MET A 1 -54.06 22.07 48.28
CA MET A 1 -53.52 23.21 49.03
C MET A 1 -52.92 24.18 47.98
N GLN A 2 -53.57 25.33 47.86
CA GLN A 2 -53.20 26.41 46.95
C GLN A 2 -52.29 27.36 47.71
N ALA A 3 -51.25 27.81 47.10
CA ALA A 3 -50.49 29.00 47.50
C ALA A 3 -50.31 29.93 46.30
N LYS A 4 -51.03 31.05 46.39
CA LYS A 4 -50.94 32.22 45.53
C LYS A 4 -49.72 33.04 45.93
N TYR A 5 -48.94 33.51 44.95
CA TYR A 5 -48.03 34.62 45.17
C TYR A 5 -48.33 35.77 44.18
N ARG A 6 -48.44 36.94 44.81
CA ARG A 6 -48.88 38.25 44.25
C ARG A 6 -47.69 38.92 43.51
N GLY A 7 -48.06 39.68 42.51
CA GLY A 7 -47.15 40.47 41.69
C GLY A 7 -46.51 41.66 42.42
N GLY A 8 -45.40 42.08 41.94
CA GLY A 8 -44.77 43.35 42.22
C GLY A 8 -44.22 43.93 40.94
N VAL A 9 -44.85 44.99 40.44
CA VAL A 9 -44.39 45.77 39.27
C VAL A 9 -43.32 46.74 39.75
N TRP A 10 -42.12 46.66 39.25
CA TRP A 10 -41.05 47.63 39.39
C TRP A 10 -40.86 48.39 38.11
N LEU A 11 -41.25 49.70 38.14
CA LEU A 11 -40.90 50.65 37.08
C LEU A 11 -39.39 51.02 37.18
N VAL A 12 -38.60 50.69 36.19
CA VAL A 12 -37.22 51.15 36.07
C VAL A 12 -37.18 52.27 35.03
N SER A 13 -36.87 53.47 35.50
CA SER A 13 -36.67 54.66 34.66
C SER A 13 -35.35 54.52 33.89
N LEU A 14 -35.44 54.56 32.58
CA LEU A 14 -34.28 54.49 31.69
C LEU A 14 -33.72 55.90 31.50
N VAL A 15 -32.51 56.16 32.02
CA VAL A 15 -31.76 57.41 31.76
C VAL A 15 -30.90 57.17 30.55
N LEU A 16 -31.20 57.83 29.40
CA LEU A 16 -30.41 57.87 28.23
C LEU A 16 -29.22 58.83 28.39
N VAL A 17 -28.03 58.31 28.59
CA VAL A 17 -26.77 59.04 28.51
C VAL A 17 -26.24 58.88 27.09
N GLY A 18 -26.27 59.96 26.30
CA GLY A 18 -25.68 60.01 24.95
C GLY A 18 -24.17 60.10 25.06
N CYS A 19 -23.48 59.04 24.65
CA CYS A 19 -22.03 59.09 24.39
C CYS A 19 -21.76 59.47 22.93
N ALA A 20 -21.12 60.62 22.73
CA ALA A 20 -20.52 61.00 21.46
C ALA A 20 -19.46 59.97 21.10
N ARG A 21 -19.56 59.38 19.88
CA ARG A 21 -18.51 58.54 19.32
C ARG A 21 -17.49 59.42 18.64
N ASP A 22 -16.30 59.52 19.19
CA ASP A 22 -15.12 60.00 18.50
C ASP A 22 -14.79 59.01 17.34
N ALA A 23 -14.73 59.55 16.12
CA ALA A 23 -14.34 58.76 14.94
C ALA A 23 -12.85 58.44 15.04
N ALA A 24 -12.54 57.16 15.13
CA ALA A 24 -11.16 56.66 15.04
C ALA A 24 -10.61 56.91 13.61
N PRO A 25 -9.33 57.24 13.47
CA PRO A 25 -8.70 57.42 12.17
C PRO A 25 -8.70 56.12 11.35
N PRO A 26 -8.77 56.22 10.00
CA PRO A 26 -8.75 55.03 9.15
C PRO A 26 -7.43 54.28 9.29
N VAL A 27 -7.53 52.98 9.63
CA VAL A 27 -6.40 52.05 9.64
C VAL A 27 -5.96 51.86 8.19
N PRO A 28 -4.63 51.96 7.84
CA PRO A 28 -4.17 51.66 6.50
C PRO A 28 -4.52 50.22 6.14
N ALA A 29 -5.10 50.01 4.96
CA ALA A 29 -5.36 48.71 4.40
C ALA A 29 -4.00 47.98 4.24
N ASP A 30 -3.75 47.05 5.15
CA ASP A 30 -2.63 46.13 5.04
C ASP A 30 -2.83 45.30 3.76
N ASN A 31 -1.97 45.57 2.79
CA ASN A 31 -1.96 44.84 1.54
C ASN A 31 -1.39 43.45 1.80
N GLN A 32 -2.16 42.62 2.51
CA GLN A 32 -1.85 41.19 2.63
C GLN A 32 -1.93 40.62 1.21
N SER A 33 -0.76 40.55 0.59
CA SER A 33 -0.55 39.73 -0.60
C SER A 33 -1.14 38.35 -0.31
N ALA A 34 -2.28 38.06 -0.95
CA ALA A 34 -2.91 36.74 -0.84
C ALA A 34 -1.85 35.72 -1.28
N ALA A 35 -1.26 35.02 -0.32
CA ALA A 35 -0.40 33.90 -0.61
C ALA A 35 -1.19 32.97 -1.52
N ALA A 36 -0.72 32.78 -2.74
CA ALA A 36 -1.34 31.88 -3.70
C ALA A 36 -1.56 30.53 -3.02
N ALA A 37 -2.79 30.03 -3.05
CA ALA A 37 -3.08 28.70 -2.56
C ALA A 37 -2.08 27.72 -3.21
N PRO A 38 -1.48 26.79 -2.43
CA PRO A 38 -0.54 25.83 -3.00
C PRO A 38 -1.23 25.13 -4.17
N ALA A 39 -0.52 25.04 -5.30
CA ALA A 39 -1.03 24.35 -6.48
C ALA A 39 -1.47 22.93 -6.06
N PRO A 40 -2.61 22.42 -6.56
CA PRO A 40 -3.06 21.08 -6.21
C PRO A 40 -1.94 20.08 -6.52
N THR A 41 -1.54 19.32 -5.51
CA THR A 41 -0.57 18.26 -5.69
C THR A 41 -1.16 17.30 -6.72
N PRO A 42 -0.44 16.96 -7.80
CA PRO A 42 -0.97 16.05 -8.81
C PRO A 42 -1.42 14.75 -8.15
N GLU A 43 -2.63 14.31 -8.51
CA GLU A 43 -3.20 13.09 -7.98
C GLU A 43 -2.28 11.91 -8.36
N ARG A 44 -1.75 11.21 -7.35
CA ARG A 44 -0.82 10.09 -7.57
C ARG A 44 -1.63 8.80 -7.70
N GLY A 45 -1.36 8.04 -8.74
CA GLY A 45 -1.87 6.67 -8.88
C GLY A 45 -1.43 5.79 -7.70
N THR A 46 -2.15 4.71 -7.45
CA THR A 46 -1.88 3.80 -6.33
C THR A 46 -1.30 2.48 -6.82
N VAL A 47 -0.12 2.13 -6.31
CA VAL A 47 0.48 0.79 -6.42
C VAL A 47 0.23 0.05 -5.12
N LEU A 48 -0.71 -0.88 -5.10
CA LEU A 48 -0.99 -1.70 -3.93
C LEU A 48 -0.12 -2.95 -3.94
N VAL A 49 0.68 -3.13 -2.90
CA VAL A 49 1.51 -4.32 -2.71
C VAL A 49 0.86 -5.21 -1.66
N ILE A 50 0.22 -6.27 -2.09
CA ILE A 50 -0.30 -7.34 -1.21
C ILE A 50 0.82 -8.34 -1.03
N GLY A 51 1.27 -8.56 0.22
CA GLY A 51 2.43 -9.41 0.45
C GLY A 51 2.57 -9.94 1.86
N THR A 52 3.68 -10.60 2.09
CA THR A 52 4.01 -11.34 3.30
C THR A 52 4.96 -10.56 4.22
N SER A 53 5.77 -11.28 5.01
CA SER A 53 6.85 -10.69 5.82
C SER A 53 7.91 -9.96 4.97
N LEU A 54 8.15 -10.40 3.75
CA LEU A 54 9.05 -9.74 2.83
C LEU A 54 8.54 -8.34 2.48
N THR A 55 7.26 -8.22 2.20
CA THR A 55 6.61 -6.92 1.92
C THR A 55 6.50 -6.07 3.18
N ALA A 56 6.16 -6.66 4.34
CA ALA A 56 6.11 -5.96 5.62
C ALA A 56 7.46 -5.42 6.08
N GLY A 57 8.58 -5.99 5.60
CA GLY A 57 9.93 -5.65 6.05
C GLY A 57 10.25 -6.22 7.42
N TYR A 58 9.89 -7.50 7.66
CA TYR A 58 10.09 -8.16 8.94
C TYR A 58 11.52 -7.99 9.46
N GLY A 59 11.64 -7.56 10.72
CA GLY A 59 12.93 -7.36 11.39
C GLY A 59 13.67 -6.06 11.01
N LEU A 60 13.08 -5.21 10.16
CA LEU A 60 13.71 -3.96 9.70
C LEU A 60 12.80 -2.74 9.97
N ASP A 61 13.42 -1.56 9.92
CA ASP A 61 12.66 -0.33 9.77
C ASP A 61 11.83 -0.40 8.47
N PRO A 62 10.53 -0.09 8.48
CA PRO A 62 9.68 -0.07 7.29
C PRO A 62 10.25 0.75 6.12
N ALA A 63 11.03 1.80 6.39
CA ALA A 63 11.69 2.61 5.36
C ALA A 63 12.77 1.85 4.57
N LEU A 64 13.24 0.70 5.08
CA LEU A 64 14.23 -0.17 4.46
C LEU A 64 13.60 -1.35 3.73
N ALA A 65 12.30 -1.59 3.91
CA ALA A 65 11.57 -2.64 3.22
C ALA A 65 11.51 -2.37 1.71
N TRP A 66 11.48 -3.42 0.90
CA TRP A 66 11.49 -3.30 -0.56
C TRP A 66 10.36 -2.41 -1.15
N PRO A 67 9.14 -2.32 -0.58
CA PRO A 67 8.14 -1.38 -1.09
C PRO A 67 8.54 0.09 -0.91
N ALA A 68 9.25 0.43 0.18
CA ALA A 68 9.78 1.77 0.39
C ALA A 68 10.96 2.06 -0.55
N VAL A 69 11.80 1.06 -0.85
CA VAL A 69 12.83 1.17 -1.89
C VAL A 69 12.19 1.38 -3.26
N LEU A 70 11.13 0.64 -3.57
CA LEU A 70 10.35 0.80 -4.80
C LEU A 70 9.77 2.22 -4.92
N GLN A 71 9.22 2.78 -3.83
CA GLN A 71 8.73 4.16 -3.83
C GLN A 71 9.83 5.14 -4.22
N ARG A 72 11.04 5.01 -3.66
CA ARG A 72 12.17 5.88 -4.03
C ARG A 72 12.55 5.77 -5.51
N LYS A 73 12.48 4.56 -6.09
CA LYS A 73 12.72 4.36 -7.53
C LYS A 73 11.64 5.02 -8.39
N ILE A 74 10.38 4.88 -8.02
CA ILE A 74 9.23 5.53 -8.66
C ILE A 74 9.41 7.06 -8.65
N ASP A 75 9.74 7.63 -7.49
CA ASP A 75 9.96 9.08 -7.33
C ASP A 75 11.16 9.56 -8.17
N SER A 76 12.26 8.81 -8.16
CA SER A 76 13.47 9.11 -8.96
C SER A 76 13.20 9.05 -10.46
N ALA A 77 12.31 8.17 -10.91
CA ALA A 77 11.87 8.06 -12.29
C ALA A 77 10.82 9.12 -12.69
N GLY A 78 10.40 9.99 -11.76
CA GLY A 78 9.38 11.02 -11.99
C GLY A 78 7.99 10.43 -12.28
N LEU A 79 7.69 9.23 -11.78
CA LEU A 79 6.41 8.55 -12.00
C LEU A 79 5.39 8.97 -10.91
N PRO A 80 4.15 9.34 -11.30
CA PRO A 80 3.16 9.88 -10.35
C PRO A 80 2.41 8.78 -9.62
N TYR A 81 3.11 7.88 -8.90
CA TYR A 81 2.52 6.80 -8.12
C TYR A 81 2.94 6.84 -6.66
N ARG A 82 2.04 6.39 -5.79
CA ARG A 82 2.33 6.08 -4.39
C ARG A 82 2.26 4.58 -4.16
N VAL A 83 3.18 4.04 -3.39
CA VAL A 83 3.18 2.63 -2.98
C VAL A 83 2.44 2.47 -1.66
N VAL A 84 1.47 1.56 -1.64
CA VAL A 84 0.77 1.13 -0.43
C VAL A 84 1.29 -0.25 -0.05
N ASN A 85 2.01 -0.31 1.06
CA ASN A 85 2.51 -1.56 1.63
C ASN A 85 1.41 -2.24 2.43
N ALA A 86 0.92 -3.37 1.92
CA ALA A 86 -0.07 -4.23 2.58
C ALA A 86 0.54 -5.60 2.91
N GLY A 87 1.78 -5.64 3.40
CA GLY A 87 2.46 -6.85 3.86
C GLY A 87 1.96 -7.32 5.22
N VAL A 88 1.79 -8.64 5.39
CA VAL A 88 1.44 -9.29 6.67
C VAL A 88 2.38 -10.47 6.93
N SER A 89 3.20 -10.37 7.98
CA SER A 89 4.17 -11.40 8.32
C SER A 89 3.51 -12.75 8.60
N GLY A 90 4.07 -13.82 8.02
CA GLY A 90 3.57 -15.19 8.18
C GLY A 90 2.35 -15.53 7.33
N GLU A 91 1.86 -14.61 6.52
CA GLU A 91 0.66 -14.83 5.71
C GLU A 91 0.91 -15.81 4.55
N THR A 92 -0.03 -16.73 4.34
CA THR A 92 -0.07 -17.60 3.17
C THR A 92 -0.94 -17.02 2.07
N SER A 93 -0.95 -17.67 0.90
CA SER A 93 -1.84 -17.30 -0.21
C SER A 93 -3.32 -17.24 0.20
N ALA A 94 -3.75 -18.14 1.09
CA ALA A 94 -5.11 -18.14 1.65
C ALA A 94 -5.39 -16.87 2.50
N GLY A 95 -4.39 -16.37 3.21
CA GLY A 95 -4.49 -15.12 3.96
C GLY A 95 -4.67 -13.92 3.04
N ALA A 96 -3.83 -13.81 2.01
CA ALA A 96 -3.93 -12.78 1.00
C ALA A 96 -5.33 -12.77 0.33
N LEU A 97 -5.86 -13.95 -0.01
CA LEU A 97 -7.18 -14.10 -0.59
C LEU A 97 -8.30 -13.60 0.34
N ARG A 98 -8.23 -13.90 1.65
CA ARG A 98 -9.27 -13.48 2.61
C ARG A 98 -9.41 -11.97 2.75
N ARG A 99 -8.30 -11.21 2.59
CA ARG A 99 -8.33 -9.74 2.75
C ARG A 99 -8.33 -8.98 1.42
N ALA A 100 -8.28 -9.69 0.28
CA ALA A 100 -8.19 -9.07 -1.03
C ALA A 100 -9.31 -8.07 -1.29
N ASP A 101 -10.58 -8.44 -1.09
CA ASP A 101 -11.74 -7.58 -1.36
C ASP A 101 -11.68 -6.28 -0.54
N TRP A 102 -11.31 -6.38 0.74
CA TRP A 102 -11.18 -5.21 1.60
C TRP A 102 -10.07 -4.26 1.14
N LEU A 103 -8.89 -4.80 0.80
CA LEU A 103 -7.77 -4.00 0.30
C LEU A 103 -8.12 -3.33 -1.03
N LEU A 104 -8.68 -4.08 -1.97
CA LEU A 104 -9.00 -3.61 -3.30
C LEU A 104 -10.06 -2.51 -3.28
N SER A 105 -11.10 -2.67 -2.46
CA SER A 105 -12.17 -1.67 -2.33
C SER A 105 -11.69 -0.38 -1.66
N ARG A 106 -10.81 -0.50 -0.67
CA ARG A 106 -10.26 0.62 0.10
C ARG A 106 -9.26 1.44 -0.71
N GLU A 107 -8.29 0.77 -1.34
CA GLU A 107 -7.15 1.44 -1.98
C GLU A 107 -7.41 1.84 -3.44
N ARG A 108 -8.36 1.18 -4.12
CA ARG A 108 -8.70 1.40 -5.54
C ARG A 108 -7.44 1.53 -6.41
N PRO A 109 -6.60 0.49 -6.47
CA PRO A 109 -5.28 0.58 -7.05
C PRO A 109 -5.32 0.69 -8.57
N ASP A 110 -4.34 1.40 -9.15
CA ASP A 110 -4.02 1.37 -10.57
C ASP A 110 -3.13 0.20 -10.94
N VAL A 111 -2.33 -0.25 -9.98
CA VAL A 111 -1.45 -1.42 -10.10
C VAL A 111 -1.55 -2.26 -8.83
N VAL A 112 -1.76 -3.56 -8.99
CA VAL A 112 -1.70 -4.55 -7.91
C VAL A 112 -0.47 -5.41 -8.09
N ILE A 113 0.40 -5.41 -7.08
CA ILE A 113 1.54 -6.31 -6.98
C ILE A 113 1.21 -7.37 -5.93
N LEU A 114 1.25 -8.64 -6.31
CA LEU A 114 1.02 -9.76 -5.41
C LEU A 114 2.34 -10.49 -5.15
N GLU A 115 2.82 -10.42 -3.90
CA GLU A 115 3.94 -11.17 -3.35
C GLU A 115 3.38 -12.20 -2.35
N THR A 116 3.32 -13.47 -2.71
CA THR A 116 2.80 -14.52 -1.85
C THR A 116 3.34 -15.89 -2.25
N GLY A 117 3.02 -16.91 -1.47
CA GLY A 117 3.41 -18.29 -1.73
C GLY A 117 4.66 -18.75 -0.97
N GLY A 118 5.55 -17.84 -0.56
CA GLY A 118 6.73 -18.21 0.22
C GLY A 118 6.37 -19.01 1.48
N ASN A 119 5.39 -18.52 2.25
CA ASN A 119 4.90 -19.23 3.44
C ASN A 119 4.12 -20.51 3.13
N ASP A 120 3.51 -20.61 1.96
CA ASP A 120 2.90 -21.86 1.48
C ASP A 120 3.99 -22.90 1.23
N GLY A 121 5.07 -22.52 0.55
CA GLY A 121 6.24 -23.39 0.34
C GLY A 121 6.89 -23.82 1.64
N LEU A 122 7.14 -22.89 2.58
CA LEU A 122 7.72 -23.23 3.89
C LEU A 122 6.88 -24.22 4.70
N ARG A 123 5.56 -24.23 4.48
CA ARG A 123 4.62 -25.14 5.18
C ARG A 123 4.24 -26.37 4.37
N GLY A 124 4.79 -26.55 3.18
CA GLY A 124 4.46 -27.66 2.29
C GLY A 124 3.00 -27.70 1.87
N ILE A 125 2.34 -26.54 1.76
CA ILE A 125 0.95 -26.44 1.28
C ILE A 125 0.90 -26.91 -0.18
N ASP A 126 -0.13 -27.68 -0.52
CA ASP A 126 -0.29 -28.18 -1.88
C ASP A 126 -0.28 -27.01 -2.90
N PRO A 127 0.57 -27.08 -3.93
CA PRO A 127 0.64 -26.07 -4.98
C PRO A 127 -0.69 -25.77 -5.68
N ASP A 128 -1.60 -26.72 -5.83
CA ASP A 128 -2.90 -26.50 -6.43
C ASP A 128 -3.82 -25.64 -5.54
N THR A 129 -3.72 -25.81 -4.22
CA THR A 129 -4.38 -24.94 -3.24
C THR A 129 -3.82 -23.53 -3.31
N MET A 130 -2.49 -23.37 -3.33
CA MET A 130 -1.81 -22.09 -3.48
C MET A 130 -2.22 -21.41 -4.80
N ARG A 131 -2.23 -22.17 -5.91
CA ARG A 131 -2.68 -21.72 -7.23
C ARG A 131 -4.06 -21.09 -7.17
N SER A 132 -5.02 -21.83 -6.60
CA SER A 132 -6.43 -21.38 -6.50
C SER A 132 -6.54 -20.07 -5.72
N ASN A 133 -5.76 -19.92 -4.65
CA ASN A 133 -5.76 -18.71 -3.84
C ASN A 133 -5.16 -17.51 -4.61
N ILE A 134 -4.01 -17.68 -5.25
CA ILE A 134 -3.34 -16.64 -6.05
C ILE A 134 -4.26 -16.18 -7.19
N GLN A 135 -4.82 -17.13 -7.93
CA GLN A 135 -5.79 -16.85 -8.99
C GLN A 135 -7.00 -16.10 -8.48
N GLY A 136 -7.52 -16.50 -7.30
CA GLY A 136 -8.65 -15.83 -6.65
C GLY A 136 -8.37 -14.35 -6.32
N VAL A 137 -7.17 -14.00 -5.89
CA VAL A 137 -6.77 -12.59 -5.65
C VAL A 137 -6.74 -11.81 -6.97
N LEU A 138 -6.09 -12.37 -8.01
CA LEU A 138 -5.94 -11.68 -9.29
C LEU A 138 -7.27 -11.50 -10.03
N VAL A 139 -8.18 -12.49 -9.94
CA VAL A 139 -9.55 -12.39 -10.49
C VAL A 139 -10.32 -11.25 -9.83
N ARG A 140 -10.26 -11.15 -8.48
CA ARG A 140 -10.91 -10.04 -7.75
C ARG A 140 -10.34 -8.67 -8.14
N ALA A 141 -9.02 -8.58 -8.26
CA ALA A 141 -8.39 -7.34 -8.69
C ALA A 141 -8.81 -6.95 -10.11
N ARG A 142 -8.88 -7.91 -11.03
CA ARG A 142 -9.31 -7.69 -12.42
C ARG A 142 -10.76 -7.24 -12.53
N ALA A 143 -11.62 -7.61 -11.58
CA ALA A 143 -13.03 -7.24 -11.55
C ALA A 143 -13.28 -5.77 -11.15
N LEU A 144 -12.26 -5.04 -10.74
CA LEU A 144 -12.39 -3.61 -10.48
C LEU A 144 -12.65 -2.82 -11.77
N SER A 145 -13.26 -1.65 -11.63
CA SER A 145 -13.53 -0.74 -12.74
C SER A 145 -12.98 0.66 -12.42
N PRO A 146 -11.99 1.15 -13.17
CA PRO A 146 -11.22 0.44 -14.19
C PRO A 146 -10.36 -0.70 -13.58
N PRO A 147 -10.03 -1.75 -14.37
CA PRO A 147 -9.19 -2.84 -13.87
C PRO A 147 -7.73 -2.35 -13.71
N PRO A 148 -7.03 -2.69 -12.60
CA PRO A 148 -5.62 -2.38 -12.41
C PRO A 148 -4.72 -3.20 -13.34
N ALA A 149 -3.48 -2.75 -13.54
CA ALA A 149 -2.43 -3.63 -14.02
C ALA A 149 -2.09 -4.66 -12.91
N LEU A 150 -1.89 -5.91 -13.32
CA LEU A 150 -1.60 -7.00 -12.41
C LEU A 150 -0.14 -7.42 -12.53
N VAL A 151 0.55 -7.54 -11.41
CA VAL A 151 1.93 -8.01 -11.33
C VAL A 151 2.02 -9.11 -10.28
N LEU A 152 2.62 -10.23 -10.65
CA LEU A 152 2.84 -11.37 -9.75
C LEU A 152 4.35 -11.57 -9.55
N LEU A 153 4.79 -11.62 -8.29
CA LEU A 153 6.19 -11.89 -7.96
C LEU A 153 6.35 -13.41 -7.76
N ALA A 154 7.18 -14.05 -8.59
CA ALA A 154 7.44 -15.49 -8.46
C ALA A 154 8.33 -15.76 -7.25
N MET A 155 8.01 -16.84 -6.54
CA MET A 155 8.76 -17.38 -5.41
C MET A 155 9.28 -18.78 -5.70
N GLU A 156 10.28 -19.21 -4.93
CA GLU A 156 10.79 -20.56 -4.92
C GLU A 156 10.44 -21.25 -3.62
N ALA A 157 10.16 -22.55 -3.69
CA ALA A 157 9.97 -23.38 -2.50
C ALA A 157 11.30 -23.96 -1.99
N PRO A 158 11.41 -24.26 -0.69
CA PRO A 158 12.59 -24.91 -0.15
C PRO A 158 12.94 -26.23 -0.89
N PRO A 159 14.22 -26.45 -1.25
CA PRO A 159 14.61 -27.60 -2.06
C PRO A 159 14.44 -28.96 -1.35
N ASN A 160 14.38 -28.96 -0.02
CA ASN A 160 14.17 -30.16 0.79
C ASN A 160 12.78 -30.80 0.62
N LEU A 161 11.83 -30.12 -0.03
CA LEU A 161 10.51 -30.67 -0.37
C LEU A 161 10.52 -31.57 -1.61
N GLY A 162 11.66 -31.71 -2.25
CA GLY A 162 11.86 -32.55 -3.43
C GLY A 162 11.41 -31.95 -4.75
N ASN A 163 11.97 -32.45 -5.84
CA ASN A 163 11.80 -31.87 -7.18
C ASN A 163 10.35 -31.90 -7.67
N ALA A 164 9.58 -32.92 -7.32
CA ALA A 164 8.18 -33.02 -7.73
C ALA A 164 7.35 -31.84 -7.16
N TYR A 165 7.55 -31.49 -5.88
CA TYR A 165 6.89 -30.38 -5.24
C TYR A 165 7.40 -29.02 -5.80
N THR A 166 8.71 -28.81 -5.80
CA THR A 166 9.32 -27.53 -6.17
C THR A 166 9.02 -27.16 -7.62
N ASN A 167 8.97 -28.13 -8.54
CA ASN A 167 8.61 -27.91 -9.94
C ASN A 167 7.13 -27.52 -10.08
N ARG A 168 6.21 -28.20 -9.37
CA ARG A 168 4.80 -27.81 -9.35
C ARG A 168 4.61 -26.43 -8.74
N PHE A 169 5.30 -26.13 -7.65
CA PHE A 169 5.25 -24.84 -6.98
C PHE A 169 5.68 -23.69 -7.92
N ARG A 170 6.79 -23.86 -8.62
CA ARG A 170 7.30 -22.87 -9.58
C ARG A 170 6.34 -22.68 -10.75
N ALA A 171 5.77 -23.75 -11.28
CA ALA A 171 4.83 -23.72 -12.40
C ALA A 171 3.57 -22.89 -12.08
N VAL A 172 3.11 -22.86 -10.81
CA VAL A 172 1.96 -22.05 -10.40
C VAL A 172 2.10 -20.60 -10.81
N PHE A 173 3.23 -19.99 -10.57
CA PHE A 173 3.42 -18.55 -10.86
C PHE A 173 3.36 -18.26 -12.36
N THR A 174 4.03 -19.08 -13.17
CA THR A 174 4.03 -18.93 -14.63
C THR A 174 2.62 -19.12 -15.22
N ASP A 175 1.93 -20.17 -14.76
CA ASP A 175 0.60 -20.50 -15.28
C ASP A 175 -0.44 -19.48 -14.88
N VAL A 176 -0.48 -19.10 -13.59
CA VAL A 176 -1.45 -18.12 -13.09
C VAL A 176 -1.20 -16.74 -13.69
N ALA A 177 0.05 -16.31 -13.84
CA ALA A 177 0.36 -15.04 -14.48
C ALA A 177 -0.16 -15.01 -15.93
N ARG A 178 0.09 -16.07 -16.70
CA ARG A 178 -0.42 -16.21 -18.08
C ARG A 178 -1.95 -16.17 -18.13
N GLU A 179 -2.62 -16.93 -17.29
CA GLU A 179 -4.09 -17.05 -17.27
C GLU A 179 -4.77 -15.76 -16.81
N ALA A 180 -4.20 -15.10 -15.81
CA ALA A 180 -4.70 -13.82 -15.33
C ALA A 180 -4.27 -12.64 -16.20
N GLY A 181 -3.38 -12.81 -17.19
CA GLY A 181 -2.76 -11.71 -17.94
C GLY A 181 -2.01 -10.76 -17.00
N ALA A 182 -1.37 -11.31 -15.98
CA ALA A 182 -0.51 -10.56 -15.07
C ALA A 182 0.93 -10.56 -15.59
N THR A 183 1.62 -9.46 -15.40
CA THR A 183 3.06 -9.39 -15.65
C THR A 183 3.78 -10.19 -14.57
N LEU A 184 4.61 -11.16 -14.98
CA LEU A 184 5.39 -11.98 -14.05
C LEU A 184 6.74 -11.32 -13.80
N VAL A 185 7.06 -11.03 -12.55
CA VAL A 185 8.44 -10.82 -12.12
C VAL A 185 9.04 -12.20 -11.87
N PRO A 186 10.13 -12.58 -12.56
CA PRO A 186 10.84 -13.83 -12.28
C PRO A 186 11.28 -13.88 -10.81
N PHE A 187 11.89 -14.99 -10.38
CA PHE A 187 12.18 -15.19 -8.96
C PHE A 187 12.57 -13.91 -8.22
N PHE A 188 11.67 -13.41 -7.37
CA PHE A 188 11.76 -12.10 -6.71
C PHE A 188 13.03 -11.95 -5.86
N LEU A 189 13.48 -13.05 -5.23
CA LEU A 189 14.68 -13.09 -4.39
C LEU A 189 15.93 -13.62 -5.14
N ASP A 190 15.94 -13.52 -6.47
CA ASP A 190 17.11 -13.91 -7.25
C ASP A 190 18.35 -13.12 -6.80
N GLY A 191 19.45 -13.84 -6.55
CA GLY A 191 20.69 -13.27 -6.02
C GLY A 191 20.62 -12.84 -4.54
N VAL A 192 19.50 -13.06 -3.84
CA VAL A 192 19.29 -12.75 -2.42
C VAL A 192 19.12 -14.01 -1.59
N ALA A 193 18.22 -14.90 -2.01
CA ALA A 193 17.91 -16.12 -1.26
C ALA A 193 19.14 -17.01 -1.11
N GLY A 194 19.41 -17.47 0.13
CA GLY A 194 20.54 -18.35 0.44
C GLY A 194 21.91 -17.67 0.47
N VAL A 195 21.98 -16.32 0.35
CA VAL A 195 23.21 -15.56 0.51
C VAL A 195 23.27 -14.99 1.91
N ASP A 196 24.12 -15.51 2.79
CA ASP A 196 24.17 -15.20 4.22
C ASP A 196 24.26 -13.69 4.50
N SER A 197 25.07 -12.94 3.76
CA SER A 197 25.23 -11.50 3.94
C SER A 197 24.02 -10.67 3.52
N LEU A 198 23.10 -11.26 2.78
CA LEU A 198 21.88 -10.62 2.27
C LEU A 198 20.62 -11.06 3.01
N ASN A 199 20.74 -12.03 3.93
CA ASN A 199 19.64 -12.51 4.76
C ASN A 199 19.96 -12.28 6.25
N GLN A 200 18.90 -12.12 7.05
CA GLN A 200 19.00 -12.03 8.50
C GLN A 200 19.43 -13.40 9.08
N ASN A 201 19.69 -13.43 10.37
CA ASN A 201 20.19 -14.66 11.04
C ASN A 201 19.26 -15.85 10.91
N ASP A 202 18.01 -15.65 10.53
CA ASP A 202 17.05 -16.74 10.29
C ASP A 202 17.21 -17.41 8.90
N GLY A 203 18.03 -16.83 8.02
CA GLY A 203 18.31 -17.33 6.66
C GLY A 203 17.14 -17.22 5.68
N ILE A 204 16.05 -16.56 6.09
CA ILE A 204 14.80 -16.45 5.32
C ILE A 204 14.51 -14.99 4.92
N HIS A 205 14.61 -14.08 5.87
CA HIS A 205 14.26 -12.68 5.66
C HIS A 205 15.47 -11.87 5.20
N PRO A 206 15.34 -11.10 4.11
CA PRO A 206 16.45 -10.29 3.64
C PRO A 206 16.89 -9.22 4.65
N THR A 207 18.18 -8.87 4.64
CA THR A 207 18.71 -7.64 5.26
C THR A 207 18.26 -6.41 4.47
N ALA A 208 18.55 -5.20 4.96
CA ALA A 208 18.29 -3.96 4.20
C ALA A 208 18.87 -4.03 2.77
N ARG A 209 20.11 -4.54 2.65
CA ARG A 209 20.75 -4.73 1.34
C ARG A 209 20.05 -5.79 0.49
N GLY A 210 19.58 -6.88 1.10
CA GLY A 210 18.76 -7.88 0.40
C GLY A 210 17.45 -7.29 -0.12
N HIS A 211 16.80 -6.42 0.66
CA HIS A 211 15.59 -5.71 0.21
C HIS A 211 15.86 -4.73 -0.94
N GLU A 212 17.00 -4.06 -0.98
CA GLU A 212 17.39 -3.23 -2.12
C GLU A 212 17.51 -4.05 -3.41
N LEU A 213 18.17 -5.21 -3.34
CA LEU A 213 18.32 -6.10 -4.50
C LEU A 213 16.98 -6.71 -4.94
N ALA A 214 16.15 -7.13 -4.00
CA ALA A 214 14.80 -7.61 -4.29
C ALA A 214 13.95 -6.53 -4.98
N ALA A 215 14.02 -5.27 -4.50
CA ALA A 215 13.37 -4.15 -5.14
C ALA A 215 13.91 -3.89 -6.56
N GLU A 216 15.23 -4.09 -6.78
CA GLU A 216 15.82 -3.99 -8.11
C GLU A 216 15.29 -5.07 -9.05
N ASN A 217 15.17 -6.32 -8.57
CA ASN A 217 14.59 -7.41 -9.36
C ASN A 217 13.15 -7.09 -9.78
N ALA A 218 12.34 -6.55 -8.87
CA ALA A 218 10.99 -6.12 -9.19
C ALA A 218 10.99 -4.92 -10.16
N TRP A 219 11.87 -3.93 -9.96
CA TRP A 219 11.93 -2.71 -10.75
C TRP A 219 12.19 -2.95 -12.24
N LYS A 220 13.07 -3.91 -12.57
CA LYS A 220 13.38 -4.29 -13.96
C LYS A 220 12.13 -4.56 -14.81
N VAL A 221 11.06 -4.98 -14.17
CA VAL A 221 9.77 -5.31 -14.82
C VAL A 221 8.73 -4.22 -14.57
N LEU A 222 8.67 -3.70 -13.33
CA LEU A 222 7.64 -2.75 -12.92
C LEU A 222 7.72 -1.40 -13.61
N GLU A 223 8.92 -0.93 -13.95
CA GLU A 223 9.10 0.38 -14.59
C GLU A 223 8.29 0.50 -15.88
N SER A 224 8.31 -0.50 -16.75
CA SER A 224 7.52 -0.50 -17.98
C SER A 224 6.02 -0.51 -17.68
N VAL A 225 5.57 -1.37 -16.75
CA VAL A 225 4.15 -1.46 -16.35
C VAL A 225 3.63 -0.10 -15.85
N LEU A 226 4.42 0.62 -15.06
CA LEU A 226 4.05 1.94 -14.52
C LEU A 226 4.05 3.03 -15.60
N ARG A 227 4.95 2.94 -16.59
CA ARG A 227 5.00 3.89 -17.72
C ARG A 227 3.84 3.69 -18.67
N ASP A 228 3.46 2.45 -18.96
CA ASP A 228 2.37 2.09 -19.88
C ASP A 228 0.97 2.42 -19.31
N ARG A 229 0.89 2.67 -18.00
CA ARG A 229 -0.35 2.96 -17.27
C ARG A 229 -0.63 4.47 -17.11
N ARG A 230 0.22 5.32 -17.67
CA ARG A 230 0.06 6.81 -17.62
C ARG A 230 -1.11 7.33 -18.43
#